data_724796870fdbbef233526777e2115f93
#
_entry.id   724796870fdbbef233526777e2115f93
#
_cell.length_a   1.000
_cell.length_b   1.000
_cell.length_c   1.000
_cell.angle_alpha   90.00
_cell.angle_beta   90.00
_cell.angle_gamma   90.00
#
_symmetry.space_group_name_H-M   'P 1'
#
loop_
_entity.id
_entity.type
_entity.pdbx_description
1 polymer ?
#
loop_
_entity_poly.entity_id
_entity_poly.type
_entity_poly.pdbx_seq_one_letter_code
_entity_poly.pdbx_strand_id
1 'polypeptide(L)'
;MKDWNRTTVPVVVIGDKIVCPTCNGSMLHQVEVKVWFRREDADKATFAHVLGDAVLVDRKNYGNPSPRRSGLKIMLRCEWCHTDDLRPSHELVIYQHKGETFTEMRCHIEDES
;
A
#
# COMPACT_ATOMS: atom_id res chain seq x y z
N MET A 1 -5.92 21.58 7.86
CA MET A 1 -5.29 20.36 7.31
C MET A 1 -6.31 19.23 7.30
N LYS A 2 -6.47 18.59 6.19
CA LYS A 2 -7.40 17.46 6.10
C LYS A 2 -6.71 16.20 6.59
N ASP A 3 -7.38 15.47 7.46
CA ASP A 3 -6.86 14.20 7.94
C ASP A 3 -7.35 13.07 7.03
N TRP A 4 -6.46 12.11 6.81
CA TRP A 4 -6.80 10.92 6.06
C TRP A 4 -7.29 9.85 7.01
N ASN A 5 -8.55 9.45 6.83
CA ASN A 5 -9.07 8.27 7.52
C ASN A 5 -8.69 7.04 6.72
N ARG A 6 -8.13 6.07 7.41
CA ARG A 6 -7.67 4.84 6.79
C ARG A 6 -8.57 3.69 7.22
N THR A 7 -9.20 3.08 6.25
CA THR A 7 -10.04 1.90 6.47
C THR A 7 -9.35 0.70 5.83
N THR A 8 -9.23 -0.38 6.58
CA THR A 8 -8.63 -1.62 6.10
C THR A 8 -9.72 -2.60 5.75
N VAL A 9 -9.65 -3.15 4.54
CA VAL A 9 -10.59 -4.15 4.05
C VAL A 9 -9.83 -5.28 3.39
N PRO A 10 -10.46 -6.47 3.23
CA PRO A 10 -9.84 -7.54 2.48
C PRO A 10 -9.60 -7.13 1.02
N VAL A 11 -8.56 -7.71 0.41
CA VAL A 11 -8.33 -7.54 -1.03
C VAL A 11 -9.44 -8.23 -1.78
N VAL A 12 -10.06 -7.51 -2.72
CA VAL A 12 -11.15 -8.06 -3.53
C VAL A 12 -10.57 -8.45 -4.89
N VAL A 13 -10.78 -9.71 -5.26
CA VAL A 13 -10.30 -10.27 -6.53
C VAL A 13 -11.51 -10.78 -7.31
N ILE A 14 -11.63 -10.36 -8.57
CA ILE A 14 -12.65 -10.87 -9.49
C ILE A 14 -11.90 -11.50 -10.66
N GLY A 15 -12.01 -12.82 -10.79
CA GLY A 15 -11.21 -13.57 -11.74
C GLY A 15 -9.74 -13.50 -11.35
N ASP A 16 -8.91 -12.92 -12.20
CA ASP A 16 -7.48 -12.74 -11.97
C ASP A 16 -7.11 -11.28 -11.66
N LYS A 17 -8.09 -10.44 -11.38
CA LYS A 17 -7.88 -9.00 -11.22
C LYS A 17 -8.20 -8.55 -9.81
N ILE A 18 -7.32 -7.71 -9.27
CA ILE A 18 -7.62 -6.98 -8.05
C ILE A 18 -8.46 -5.77 -8.44
N VAL A 19 -9.57 -5.57 -7.74
CA VAL A 19 -10.48 -4.48 -8.04
C VAL A 19 -10.58 -3.51 -6.87
N CYS A 20 -11.05 -2.31 -7.15
CA CYS A 20 -11.28 -1.30 -6.13
C CYS A 20 -12.40 -1.76 -5.20
N PRO A 21 -12.17 -1.82 -3.88
CA PRO A 21 -13.22 -2.27 -2.96
C PRO A 21 -14.37 -1.29 -2.83
N THR A 22 -14.22 -0.06 -3.29
CA THR A 22 -15.25 0.97 -3.22
C THR A 22 -16.21 0.91 -4.40
N CYS A 23 -15.67 0.77 -5.64
CA CYS A 23 -16.50 0.84 -6.84
C CYS A 23 -16.47 -0.43 -7.68
N ASN A 24 -15.68 -1.44 -7.28
CA ASN A 24 -15.46 -2.68 -8.03
C ASN A 24 -14.83 -2.49 -9.40
N GLY A 25 -14.28 -1.31 -9.67
CA GLY A 25 -13.57 -1.03 -10.91
C GLY A 25 -12.22 -1.75 -10.95
N SER A 26 -11.82 -2.20 -12.14
CA SER A 26 -10.56 -2.91 -12.32
C SER A 26 -9.41 -2.02 -12.79
N MET A 27 -9.66 -0.74 -12.96
CA MET A 27 -8.66 0.21 -13.46
C MET A 27 -7.92 0.86 -12.30
N LEU A 28 -7.03 0.08 -11.69
CA LEU A 28 -6.18 0.54 -10.59
C LEU A 28 -4.78 0.78 -11.13
N HIS A 29 -4.32 2.02 -11.00
CA HIS A 29 -2.99 2.40 -11.46
C HIS A 29 -2.00 2.32 -10.31
N GLN A 30 -0.88 1.63 -10.54
CA GLN A 30 0.20 1.56 -9.58
C GLN A 30 1.03 2.83 -9.70
N VAL A 31 1.03 3.65 -8.65
CA VAL A 31 1.69 4.95 -8.72
C VAL A 31 2.96 5.04 -7.89
N GLU A 32 3.11 4.13 -6.93
CA GLU A 32 4.24 4.18 -6.01
C GLU A 32 4.39 2.83 -5.33
N VAL A 33 5.64 2.42 -5.07
CA VAL A 33 5.92 1.16 -4.38
C VAL A 33 6.93 1.41 -3.27
N LYS A 34 6.65 0.88 -2.10
CA LYS A 34 7.59 0.88 -0.96
C LYS A 34 7.81 -0.54 -0.50
N VAL A 35 9.06 -0.91 -0.30
CA VAL A 35 9.46 -2.26 0.09
C VAL A 35 10.38 -2.19 1.29
N TRP A 36 10.13 -3.06 2.27
CA TRP A 36 11.00 -3.26 3.42
C TRP A 36 11.42 -4.71 3.48
N PHE A 37 12.69 -4.98 3.28
CA PHE A 37 13.27 -6.31 3.51
C PHE A 37 13.98 -6.30 4.84
N ARG A 38 13.57 -7.18 5.74
CA ARG A 38 13.98 -7.13 7.13
C ARG A 38 14.16 -8.52 7.70
N ARG A 39 15.24 -8.74 8.43
CA ARG A 39 15.38 -9.92 9.25
C ARG A 39 14.43 -9.82 10.42
N GLU A 40 14.01 -10.95 10.97
CA GLU A 40 13.10 -10.97 12.11
C GLU A 40 13.62 -10.08 13.23
N ASP A 41 12.77 -9.15 13.66
CA ASP A 41 13.01 -8.21 14.75
C ASP A 41 14.24 -7.30 14.60
N ALA A 42 14.82 -7.19 13.42
CA ALA A 42 15.93 -6.26 13.22
C ALA A 42 15.46 -4.81 13.36
N ASP A 43 16.34 -3.94 13.88
CA ASP A 43 16.01 -2.54 14.08
C ASP A 43 15.80 -1.80 12.76
N LYS A 44 16.50 -2.22 11.71
CA LYS A 44 16.43 -1.57 10.40
C LYS A 44 16.14 -2.58 9.32
N ALA A 45 15.40 -2.13 8.30
CA ALA A 45 15.16 -2.89 7.10
C ALA A 45 15.93 -2.27 5.93
N THR A 46 16.16 -3.06 4.90
CA THR A 46 16.55 -2.50 3.61
C THR A 46 15.28 -1.95 2.98
N PHE A 47 15.23 -0.64 2.82
CA PHE A 47 14.05 0.07 2.32
C PHE A 47 14.29 0.56 0.91
N ALA A 48 13.33 0.34 0.02
CA ALA A 48 13.35 0.87 -1.33
C ALA A 48 12.02 1.55 -1.62
N HIS A 49 12.09 2.73 -2.24
CA HIS A 49 10.93 3.53 -2.59
C HIS A 49 11.03 3.90 -4.05
N VAL A 50 10.04 3.47 -4.83
CA VAL A 50 9.98 3.77 -6.27
C VAL A 50 8.82 4.73 -6.50
N LEU A 51 9.13 5.88 -7.06
CA LEU A 51 8.13 6.90 -7.39
C LEU A 51 8.51 7.54 -8.72
N GLY A 52 7.71 7.28 -9.76
CA GLY A 52 8.02 7.75 -11.10
C GLY A 52 9.37 7.19 -11.56
N ASP A 53 10.26 8.06 -11.97
CA ASP A 53 11.60 7.68 -12.44
C ASP A 53 12.63 7.62 -11.32
N ALA A 54 12.23 7.91 -10.10
CA ALA A 54 13.15 7.98 -8.96
C ALA A 54 13.11 6.70 -8.15
N VAL A 55 14.28 6.25 -7.71
CA VAL A 55 14.41 5.14 -6.77
C VAL A 55 15.23 5.63 -5.60
N LEU A 56 14.69 5.48 -4.40
CA LEU A 56 15.34 5.87 -3.17
C LEU A 56 15.59 4.63 -2.34
N VAL A 57 16.82 4.44 -1.91
CA VAL A 57 17.20 3.29 -1.07
C VAL A 57 17.74 3.82 0.26
N ASP A 58 17.30 3.20 1.34
CA ASP A 58 17.69 3.62 2.68
C ASP A 58 17.70 2.39 3.61
N ARG A 59 18.13 2.62 4.84
CA ARG A 59 18.13 1.62 5.91
C ARG A 59 17.23 2.13 7.02
N LYS A 60 15.95 1.74 7.00
CA LYS A 60 14.99 2.17 8.01
C LYS A 60 13.83 1.19 8.07
N ASN A 61 13.17 1.13 9.22
CA ASN A 61 11.99 0.28 9.39
C ASN A 61 10.70 1.09 9.51
N TYR A 62 10.77 2.39 9.59
CA TYR A 62 9.60 3.25 9.73
C TYR A 62 8.62 3.04 8.57
N GLY A 63 7.37 2.84 8.91
CA GLY A 63 6.32 2.62 7.91
C GLY A 63 6.14 1.17 7.47
N ASN A 64 7.01 0.26 7.88
CA ASN A 64 6.90 -1.15 7.53
C ASN A 64 5.57 -1.70 8.08
N PRO A 65 4.72 -2.31 7.22
CA PRO A 65 3.46 -2.88 7.69
C PRO A 65 3.65 -4.17 8.50
N SER A 66 4.78 -4.84 8.36
CA SER A 66 5.05 -6.03 9.15
C SER A 66 5.56 -5.65 10.54
N PRO A 67 5.04 -6.27 11.61
CA PRO A 67 5.55 -6.00 12.95
C PRO A 67 6.94 -6.57 13.20
N ARG A 68 7.36 -7.60 12.48
CA ARG A 68 8.61 -8.30 12.77
C ARG A 68 9.50 -8.61 11.56
N ARG A 69 8.95 -8.61 10.35
CA ARG A 69 9.67 -9.08 9.15
C ARG A 69 9.50 -8.09 7.99
N SER A 70 9.43 -8.62 6.78
CA SER A 70 9.36 -7.83 5.56
C SER A 70 7.94 -7.37 5.25
N GLY A 71 7.82 -6.23 4.60
CA GLY A 71 6.55 -5.69 4.17
C GLY A 71 6.67 -4.97 2.84
N LEU A 72 5.53 -4.78 2.19
CA LEU A 72 5.43 -4.16 0.87
C LEU A 72 4.14 -3.37 0.79
N LYS A 73 4.24 -2.17 0.25
CA LYS A 73 3.06 -1.33 -0.03
C LYS A 73 3.09 -0.90 -1.48
N ILE A 74 2.01 -1.17 -2.19
CA ILE A 74 1.79 -0.68 -3.54
C ILE A 74 0.68 0.36 -3.45
N MET A 75 1.01 1.62 -3.74
CA MET A 75 0.03 2.69 -3.74
C MET A 75 -0.71 2.69 -5.05
N LEU A 76 -2.04 2.68 -4.98
CA LEU A 76 -2.92 2.56 -6.12
C LEU A 76 -3.81 3.78 -6.24
N ARG A 77 -4.08 4.17 -7.48
CA ARG A 77 -5.06 5.20 -7.80
C ARG A 77 -6.16 4.56 -8.61
N CYS A 78 -7.39 4.60 -8.08
CA CYS A 78 -8.55 4.11 -8.80
C CYS A 78 -9.00 5.16 -9.82
N GLU A 79 -9.02 4.79 -11.08
CA GLU A 79 -9.39 5.71 -12.16
C GLU A 79 -10.83 6.20 -12.02
N TRP A 80 -11.71 5.33 -11.51
CA TRP A 80 -13.14 5.65 -11.44
C TRP A 80 -13.53 6.43 -10.19
N CYS A 81 -12.75 6.29 -9.11
CA CYS A 81 -13.04 7.00 -7.87
C CYS A 81 -12.36 8.37 -7.80
N HIS A 82 -11.19 8.52 -8.46
CA HIS A 82 -10.35 9.71 -8.34
C HIS A 82 -9.80 10.11 -9.71
N THR A 83 -10.68 10.60 -10.57
CA THR A 83 -10.29 10.97 -11.94
C THR A 83 -9.44 12.24 -11.99
N ASP A 84 -9.62 13.14 -11.02
CA ASP A 84 -8.98 14.44 -11.03
C ASP A 84 -7.85 14.60 -10.00
N ASP A 85 -7.63 13.56 -9.18
CA ASP A 85 -6.65 13.62 -8.10
C ASP A 85 -5.55 12.60 -8.35
N LEU A 86 -4.31 13.08 -8.40
CA LEU A 86 -3.15 12.22 -8.64
C LEU A 86 -2.68 11.48 -7.38
N ARG A 87 -3.26 11.77 -6.23
CA ARG A 87 -2.89 11.10 -4.98
C ARG A 87 -3.39 9.66 -4.97
N PRO A 88 -2.65 8.76 -4.32
CA PRO A 88 -3.13 7.39 -4.16
C PRO A 88 -4.43 7.37 -3.35
N SER A 89 -5.39 6.56 -3.81
CA SER A 89 -6.64 6.37 -3.09
C SER A 89 -6.59 5.13 -2.20
N HIS A 90 -5.71 4.19 -2.53
CA HIS A 90 -5.64 2.90 -1.87
C HIS A 90 -4.21 2.45 -1.71
N GLU A 91 -3.95 1.61 -0.72
CA GLU A 91 -2.69 0.90 -0.57
C GLU A 91 -2.97 -0.60 -0.57
N LEU A 92 -2.31 -1.33 -1.46
CA LEU A 92 -2.26 -2.78 -1.38
C LEU A 92 -1.07 -3.13 -0.48
N VAL A 93 -1.35 -3.79 0.63
CA VAL A 93 -0.33 -4.11 1.62
C VAL A 93 -0.12 -5.61 1.68
N ILE A 94 1.15 -6.02 1.60
CA ILE A 94 1.54 -7.41 1.74
C ILE A 94 2.60 -7.45 2.84
N TYR A 95 2.41 -8.30 3.83
CA TYR A 95 3.37 -8.36 4.93
C TYR A 95 3.47 -9.76 5.50
N GLN A 96 4.62 -10.06 6.09
CA GLN A 96 4.89 -11.34 6.71
C GLN A 96 4.71 -11.26 8.21
N HIS A 97 4.08 -12.29 8.78
CA HIS A 97 3.92 -12.39 10.23
C HIS A 97 3.84 -13.88 10.60
N LYS A 98 4.71 -14.30 11.52
CA LYS A 98 4.76 -15.70 12.00
C LYS A 98 4.86 -16.70 10.86
N GLY A 99 5.65 -16.39 9.85
CA GLY A 99 5.87 -17.29 8.72
C GLY A 99 4.80 -17.28 7.65
N GLU A 100 3.72 -16.53 7.85
CA GLU A 100 2.64 -16.43 6.87
C GLU A 100 2.67 -15.08 6.17
N THR A 101 2.13 -15.04 4.96
CA THR A 101 2.01 -13.83 4.16
C THR A 101 0.57 -13.37 4.16
N PHE A 102 0.36 -12.13 4.61
CA PHE A 102 -0.96 -11.53 4.70
C PHE A 102 -1.11 -10.43 3.66
N THR A 103 -2.34 -10.22 3.22
CA THR A 103 -2.68 -9.12 2.31
C THR A 103 -3.84 -8.33 2.88
N GLU A 104 -3.84 -7.04 2.64
CA GLU A 104 -4.97 -6.18 2.98
C GLU A 104 -4.99 -4.99 2.04
N MET A 105 -6.16 -4.38 1.89
CA MET A 105 -6.34 -3.16 1.13
C MET A 105 -6.66 -2.04 2.11
N ARG A 106 -5.86 -0.99 2.10
CA ARG A 106 -6.11 0.19 2.92
C ARG A 106 -6.66 1.28 2.04
N CYS A 107 -7.85 1.76 2.39
CA CYS A 107 -8.52 2.81 1.65
C CYS A 107 -8.29 4.13 2.36
N HIS A 108 -7.89 5.13 1.61
CA HIS A 108 -7.70 6.48 2.14
C HIS A 108 -8.94 7.29 1.82
N ILE A 109 -9.65 7.72 2.86
CA ILE A 109 -10.83 8.53 2.71
C ILE A 109 -10.50 9.91 3.27
N GLU A 110 -10.60 10.92 2.41
CA GLU A 110 -10.37 12.28 2.84
C GLU A 110 -11.54 12.76 3.69
N ASP A 111 -11.21 13.27 4.88
CA ASP A 111 -12.21 13.83 5.77
C ASP A 111 -12.53 15.27 5.33
N GLU A 112 -13.77 15.51 4.97
CA GLU A 112 -14.22 16.83 4.50
C GLU A 112 -14.81 17.71 5.62
N SER A 113 -14.77 17.24 6.83
CA SER A 113 -15.34 17.99 7.95
C SER A 113 -14.71 19.36 8.18
#